data_f08b2294f11f3c989f94840e21657a4e
#
_entry.id   f08b2294f11f3c989f94840e21657a4e
#
_cell.length_a   1.000
_cell.length_b   1.000
_cell.length_c   1.000
_cell.angle_alpha   90.00
_cell.angle_beta   90.00
_cell.angle_gamma   90.00
#
_symmetry.space_group_name_H-M   'P 1'
#
loop_
_entity.id
_entity.type
_entity.pdbx_description
1 polymer ?
#
loop_
_entity_poly.entity_id
_entity_poly.type
_entity_poly.pdbx_seq_one_letter_code
_entity_poly.pdbx_strand_id
1 'polypeptide(L)'
;DRMTGFIKKDLLLFKANFKMLMVFTIVFVILAITGAFDLTFVLPFLSIMVFVTTFSYDDYNGWNAYAVSMPAGRKICIKGKYVASVILIVLLTLISMIITYLVHLINGDNMSLLELSFPAAISVLSVSLTVSLMYPVIIKFGSTNGRIWLFVIIFIIIGGLGLISNYVDLSFLDDGMRFFEKNLLWVVPVVSALM
;
A
#
# COMPACT_ATOMS: atom_id res chain seq x y z
N ASP A 1 -7.11 -0.69 26.01
CA ASP A 1 -7.47 0.38 25.06
C ASP A 1 -8.34 -0.16 23.94
N ARG A 2 -9.51 0.49 23.69
CA ARG A 2 -10.47 0.06 22.66
C ARG A 2 -9.85 0.05 21.25
N MET A 3 -9.01 1.04 20.95
CA MET A 3 -8.31 1.15 19.67
C MET A 3 -7.39 -0.04 19.41
N THR A 4 -6.70 -0.53 20.43
CA THR A 4 -5.83 -1.72 20.33
C THR A 4 -6.58 -2.97 19.91
N GLY A 5 -7.84 -3.11 20.37
CA GLY A 5 -8.72 -4.22 19.95
C GLY A 5 -9.04 -4.21 18.46
N PHE A 6 -9.35 -3.03 17.88
CA PHE A 6 -9.62 -2.88 16.44
C PHE A 6 -8.38 -3.18 15.60
N ILE A 7 -7.21 -2.63 16.00
CA ILE A 7 -5.94 -2.91 15.33
C ILE A 7 -5.61 -4.41 15.38
N LYS A 8 -5.75 -5.03 16.56
CA LYS A 8 -5.48 -6.47 16.72
C LYS A 8 -6.40 -7.33 15.85
N LYS A 9 -7.68 -6.96 15.72
CA LYS A 9 -8.63 -7.63 14.83
C LYS A 9 -8.13 -7.58 13.37
N ASP A 10 -7.77 -6.40 12.87
CA ASP A 10 -7.31 -6.23 11.49
C ASP A 10 -5.99 -6.97 11.23
N LEU A 11 -5.06 -6.98 12.18
CA LEU A 11 -3.83 -7.77 12.11
C LEU A 11 -4.09 -9.29 12.14
N LEU A 12 -5.12 -9.75 12.86
CA LEU A 12 -5.52 -11.17 12.84
C LEU A 12 -6.14 -11.57 11.50
N LEU A 13 -6.94 -10.70 10.88
CA LEU A 13 -7.45 -10.92 9.53
C LEU A 13 -6.32 -10.95 8.50
N PHE A 14 -5.27 -10.14 8.71
CA PHE A 14 -4.05 -10.22 7.93
C PHE A 14 -3.38 -11.60 8.06
N LYS A 15 -3.26 -12.13 9.28
CA LYS A 15 -2.72 -13.48 9.51
C LYS A 15 -3.52 -14.55 8.76
N ALA A 16 -4.83 -14.41 8.64
CA ALA A 16 -5.67 -15.34 7.86
C ALA A 16 -5.34 -15.30 6.36
N ASN A 17 -4.95 -14.15 5.82
CA ASN A 17 -4.56 -13.98 4.41
C ASN A 17 -3.06 -14.25 4.16
N PHE A 18 -2.28 -14.53 5.21
CA PHE A 18 -0.83 -14.69 5.11
C PHE A 18 -0.42 -15.81 4.15
N LYS A 19 -1.19 -16.89 4.10
CA LYS A 19 -0.94 -18.03 3.20
C LYS A 19 -0.98 -17.61 1.73
N MET A 20 -1.96 -16.79 1.37
CA MET A 20 -2.10 -16.23 0.02
C MET A 20 -0.92 -15.29 -0.31
N LEU A 21 -0.56 -14.42 0.62
CA LEU A 21 0.61 -13.53 0.46
C LEU A 21 1.91 -14.31 0.27
N MET A 22 2.13 -15.37 1.04
CA MET A 22 3.31 -16.23 0.91
C MET A 22 3.40 -16.84 -0.49
N VAL A 23 2.30 -17.37 -1.02
CA VAL A 23 2.25 -17.95 -2.37
C VAL A 23 2.63 -16.91 -3.41
N PHE A 24 2.00 -15.73 -3.38
CA PHE A 24 2.34 -14.64 -4.31
C PHE A 24 3.80 -14.20 -4.16
N THR A 25 4.29 -14.04 -2.93
CA THR A 25 5.68 -13.68 -2.67
C THR A 25 6.64 -14.68 -3.30
N ILE A 26 6.41 -15.99 -3.15
CA ILE A 26 7.27 -17.02 -3.74
C ILE A 26 7.28 -16.92 -5.27
N VAL A 27 6.11 -16.76 -5.90
CA VAL A 27 6.02 -16.61 -7.35
C VAL A 27 6.81 -15.38 -7.82
N PHE A 28 6.65 -14.23 -7.15
CA PHE A 28 7.37 -13.02 -7.53
C PHE A 28 8.87 -13.08 -7.22
N VAL A 29 9.31 -13.79 -6.19
CA VAL A 29 10.73 -14.05 -5.94
C VAL A 29 11.36 -14.85 -7.08
N ILE A 30 10.67 -15.89 -7.58
CA ILE A 30 11.14 -16.66 -8.74
C ILE A 30 11.27 -15.76 -9.97
N LEU A 31 10.28 -14.89 -10.23
CA LEU A 31 10.32 -13.93 -11.34
C LEU A 31 11.42 -12.87 -11.16
N ALA A 32 11.71 -12.44 -9.94
CA ALA A 32 12.76 -11.48 -9.66
C ALA A 32 14.17 -12.06 -9.89
N ILE A 33 14.37 -13.35 -9.59
CA ILE A 33 15.64 -14.04 -9.89
C ILE A 33 15.91 -14.04 -11.41
N THR A 34 14.86 -14.07 -12.25
CA THR A 34 15.01 -13.98 -13.71
C THR A 34 15.23 -12.53 -14.21
N GLY A 35 15.26 -11.54 -13.33
CA GLY A 35 15.40 -10.13 -13.65
C GLY A 35 14.15 -9.47 -14.28
N ALA A 36 13.01 -10.19 -14.29
CA ALA A 36 11.78 -9.70 -14.92
C ALA A 36 11.03 -8.66 -14.07
N PHE A 37 11.22 -8.66 -12.74
CA PHE A 37 10.47 -7.80 -11.82
C PHE A 37 11.31 -7.34 -10.62
N ASP A 38 11.09 -6.09 -10.20
CA ASP A 38 11.63 -5.55 -8.96
C ASP A 38 10.65 -5.82 -7.79
N LEU A 39 11.11 -6.61 -6.82
CA LEU A 39 10.32 -6.99 -5.65
C LEU A 39 10.04 -5.83 -4.70
N THR A 40 10.83 -4.78 -4.76
CA THR A 40 10.71 -3.62 -3.85
C THR A 40 9.33 -2.96 -3.95
N PHE A 41 8.72 -2.96 -5.14
CA PHE A 41 7.37 -2.44 -5.39
C PHE A 41 6.27 -3.47 -5.16
N VAL A 42 6.51 -4.73 -5.50
CA VAL A 42 5.48 -5.76 -5.58
C VAL A 42 4.89 -6.08 -4.20
N LEU A 43 5.72 -6.32 -3.19
CA LEU A 43 5.25 -6.72 -1.87
C LEU A 43 4.43 -5.64 -1.16
N PRO A 44 4.85 -4.36 -1.11
CA PRO A 44 4.01 -3.30 -0.57
C PRO A 44 2.68 -3.16 -1.33
N PHE A 45 2.67 -3.36 -2.65
CA PHE A 45 1.46 -3.28 -3.47
C PHE A 45 0.46 -4.41 -3.14
N LEU A 46 0.95 -5.61 -2.80
CA LEU A 46 0.11 -6.72 -2.33
C LEU A 46 -0.66 -6.38 -1.04
N SER A 47 -0.18 -5.44 -0.22
CA SER A 47 -0.91 -4.98 0.97
C SER A 47 -2.29 -4.41 0.62
N ILE A 48 -2.45 -3.78 -0.55
CA ILE A 48 -3.74 -3.22 -1.00
C ILE A 48 -4.79 -4.33 -1.13
N MET A 49 -4.41 -5.50 -1.66
CA MET A 49 -5.31 -6.65 -1.75
C MET A 49 -5.79 -7.12 -0.38
N VAL A 50 -4.90 -7.10 0.60
CA VAL A 50 -5.25 -7.49 1.98
C VAL A 50 -6.21 -6.49 2.59
N PHE A 51 -6.01 -5.19 2.37
CA PHE A 51 -6.94 -4.17 2.88
C PHE A 51 -8.33 -4.31 2.27
N VAL A 52 -8.41 -4.50 0.94
CA VAL A 52 -9.69 -4.75 0.27
C VAL A 52 -10.39 -5.98 0.84
N THR A 53 -9.64 -7.04 1.12
CA THR A 53 -10.17 -8.27 1.69
C THR A 53 -10.68 -8.03 3.13
N THR A 54 -9.94 -7.27 3.95
CA THR A 54 -10.34 -6.91 5.31
C THR A 54 -11.68 -6.14 5.32
N PHE A 55 -11.86 -5.18 4.41
CA PHE A 55 -13.14 -4.48 4.28
C PHE A 55 -14.26 -5.40 3.83
N SER A 56 -13.99 -6.34 2.92
CA SER A 56 -14.99 -7.31 2.48
C SER A 56 -15.44 -8.23 3.60
N TYR A 57 -14.54 -8.67 4.46
CA TYR A 57 -14.88 -9.45 5.66
C TYR A 57 -15.72 -8.65 6.65
N ASP A 58 -15.40 -7.36 6.83
CA ASP A 58 -16.16 -6.49 7.71
C ASP A 58 -17.59 -6.26 7.21
N ASP A 59 -17.76 -6.07 5.91
CA ASP A 59 -19.09 -5.92 5.28
C ASP A 59 -19.89 -7.22 5.37
N TYR A 60 -19.26 -8.36 5.07
CA TYR A 60 -19.91 -9.68 5.10
C TYR A 60 -20.40 -10.06 6.49
N ASN A 61 -19.60 -9.77 7.53
CA ASN A 61 -19.92 -10.08 8.91
C ASN A 61 -20.79 -9.00 9.61
N GLY A 62 -21.19 -7.96 8.91
CA GLY A 62 -21.96 -6.85 9.51
C GLY A 62 -21.17 -6.05 10.56
N TRP A 63 -19.83 -6.18 10.57
CA TRP A 63 -18.98 -5.53 11.55
C TRP A 63 -19.15 -4.01 11.59
N ASN A 64 -19.39 -3.39 10.44
CA ASN A 64 -19.59 -1.95 10.34
C ASN A 64 -20.82 -1.49 11.14
N ALA A 65 -21.94 -2.23 11.10
CA ALA A 65 -23.13 -1.94 11.88
C ALA A 65 -22.86 -2.06 13.38
N TYR A 66 -22.15 -3.10 13.79
CA TYR A 66 -21.75 -3.31 15.18
C TYR A 66 -20.79 -2.21 15.68
N ALA A 67 -19.80 -1.81 14.88
CA ALA A 67 -18.86 -0.76 15.25
C ALA A 67 -19.54 0.61 15.43
N VAL A 68 -20.58 0.90 14.65
CA VAL A 68 -21.36 2.16 14.76
C VAL A 68 -22.20 2.18 16.03
N SER A 69 -22.69 1.05 16.52
CA SER A 69 -23.48 0.97 17.77
C SER A 69 -22.65 1.22 19.04
N MET A 70 -21.34 1.14 18.95
CA MET A 70 -20.45 1.46 20.07
C MET A 70 -20.26 2.98 20.26
N PRO A 71 -20.18 3.48 21.50
CA PRO A 71 -19.89 4.90 21.75
C PRO A 71 -18.52 5.27 21.14
N ALA A 72 -18.51 6.28 20.25
CA ALA A 72 -17.37 6.73 19.43
C ALA A 72 -16.76 5.64 18.50
N GLY A 73 -17.45 4.51 18.29
CA GLY A 73 -16.93 3.34 17.59
C GLY A 73 -16.53 3.61 16.14
N ARG A 74 -17.32 4.42 15.40
CA ARG A 74 -17.03 4.72 13.99
C ARG A 74 -15.67 5.43 13.80
N LYS A 75 -15.39 6.47 14.60
CA LYS A 75 -14.12 7.22 14.49
C LYS A 75 -12.92 6.36 14.89
N ILE A 76 -13.07 5.58 15.97
CA ILE A 76 -12.01 4.71 16.48
C ILE A 76 -11.75 3.56 15.50
N CYS A 77 -12.79 2.98 14.90
CA CYS A 77 -12.67 1.94 13.89
C CYS A 77 -11.90 2.42 12.65
N ILE A 78 -12.27 3.59 12.11
CA ILE A 78 -11.58 4.17 10.94
C ILE A 78 -10.11 4.47 11.27
N LYS A 79 -9.83 5.15 12.39
CA LYS A 79 -8.45 5.40 12.82
C LYS A 79 -7.66 4.11 13.01
N GLY A 80 -8.27 3.07 13.60
CA GLY A 80 -7.65 1.76 13.77
C GLY A 80 -7.25 1.14 12.44
N LYS A 81 -8.09 1.22 11.41
CA LYS A 81 -7.79 0.74 10.06
C LYS A 81 -6.61 1.47 9.41
N TYR A 82 -6.56 2.80 9.51
CA TYR A 82 -5.41 3.57 8.99
C TYR A 82 -4.11 3.20 9.70
N VAL A 83 -4.12 3.10 11.04
CA VAL A 83 -2.92 2.68 11.80
C VAL A 83 -2.49 1.27 11.44
N ALA A 84 -3.43 0.33 11.33
CA ALA A 84 -3.13 -1.04 10.92
C ALA A 84 -2.54 -1.07 9.49
N SER A 85 -3.03 -0.23 8.57
CA SER A 85 -2.50 -0.17 7.21
C SER A 85 -1.07 0.38 7.15
N VAL A 86 -0.78 1.44 7.90
CA VAL A 86 0.60 1.99 7.97
C VAL A 86 1.58 0.95 8.51
N ILE A 87 1.23 0.28 9.62
CA ILE A 87 2.07 -0.78 10.19
C ILE A 87 2.35 -1.87 9.15
N LEU A 88 1.34 -2.27 8.40
CA LEU A 88 1.42 -3.32 7.41
C LEU A 88 2.27 -2.92 6.19
N ILE A 89 2.06 -1.72 5.66
CA ILE A 89 2.85 -1.18 4.55
C ILE A 89 4.33 -1.14 4.93
N VAL A 90 4.67 -0.58 6.09
CA VAL A 90 6.05 -0.49 6.58
C VAL A 90 6.65 -1.90 6.75
N LEU A 91 5.91 -2.83 7.35
CA LEU A 91 6.38 -4.19 7.59
C LEU A 91 6.66 -4.93 6.27
N LEU A 92 5.75 -4.85 5.29
CA LEU A 92 5.93 -5.48 3.99
C LEU A 92 7.04 -4.82 3.17
N THR A 93 7.24 -3.50 3.29
CA THR A 93 8.35 -2.81 2.64
C THR A 93 9.69 -3.25 3.22
N LEU A 94 9.81 -3.39 4.53
CA LEU A 94 11.03 -3.89 5.15
C LEU A 94 11.34 -5.33 4.71
N ILE A 95 10.32 -6.18 4.64
CA ILE A 95 10.46 -7.56 4.14
C ILE A 95 10.89 -7.54 2.67
N SER A 96 10.28 -6.69 1.83
CA SER A 96 10.65 -6.58 0.41
C SER A 96 12.09 -6.13 0.22
N MET A 97 12.56 -5.15 0.99
CA MET A 97 13.97 -4.71 0.94
C MET A 97 14.94 -5.84 1.26
N ILE A 98 14.64 -6.63 2.30
CA ILE A 98 15.49 -7.76 2.69
C ILE A 98 15.53 -8.81 1.58
N ILE A 99 14.37 -9.17 1.01
CA ILE A 99 14.29 -10.18 -0.04
C ILE A 99 14.98 -9.68 -1.32
N THR A 100 14.76 -8.43 -1.72
CA THR A 100 15.40 -7.83 -2.90
C THR A 100 16.93 -7.83 -2.73
N TYR A 101 17.43 -7.45 -1.56
CA TYR A 101 18.85 -7.48 -1.27
C TYR A 101 19.44 -8.90 -1.40
N LEU A 102 18.74 -9.91 -0.88
CA LEU A 102 19.17 -11.31 -1.01
C LEU A 102 19.17 -11.80 -2.46
N VAL A 103 18.18 -11.38 -3.28
CA VAL A 103 18.12 -11.72 -4.71
C VAL A 103 19.30 -11.11 -5.47
N HIS A 104 19.64 -9.83 -5.21
CA HIS A 104 20.80 -9.20 -5.82
C HIS A 104 22.12 -9.86 -5.44
N LEU A 105 22.27 -10.29 -4.18
CA LEU A 105 23.45 -11.08 -3.75
C LEU A 105 23.58 -12.41 -4.51
N ILE A 106 22.46 -13.10 -4.77
CA ILE A 106 22.44 -14.35 -5.54
C ILE A 106 22.83 -14.11 -6.99
N ASN A 107 22.37 -13.01 -7.58
CA ASN A 107 22.66 -12.64 -8.97
C ASN A 107 24.09 -12.05 -9.15
N GLY A 108 24.81 -11.82 -8.06
CA GLY A 108 26.17 -11.26 -8.11
C GLY A 108 26.22 -9.73 -8.24
N ASP A 109 25.10 -9.07 -8.13
CA ASP A 109 25.00 -7.61 -8.18
C ASP A 109 25.31 -7.01 -6.81
N ASN A 110 26.31 -6.12 -6.74
CA ASN A 110 26.65 -5.39 -5.51
C ASN A 110 25.81 -4.13 -5.36
N MET A 111 24.50 -4.29 -5.14
CA MET A 111 23.65 -3.16 -4.80
C MET A 111 23.82 -2.74 -3.35
N SER A 112 24.01 -1.44 -3.11
CA SER A 112 24.07 -0.91 -1.75
C SER A 112 22.66 -0.80 -1.13
N LEU A 113 22.57 -0.94 0.20
CA LEU A 113 21.29 -0.74 0.91
C LEU A 113 20.72 0.67 0.70
N LEU A 114 21.56 1.67 0.41
CA LEU A 114 21.15 3.03 0.11
C LEU A 114 20.44 3.11 -1.25
N GLU A 115 20.90 2.39 -2.26
CA GLU A 115 20.25 2.34 -3.58
C GLU A 115 18.86 1.68 -3.49
N LEU A 116 18.68 0.67 -2.62
CA LEU A 116 17.38 0.06 -2.34
C LEU A 116 16.42 0.97 -1.56
N SER A 117 16.94 1.92 -0.80
CA SER A 117 16.10 2.80 0.02
C SER A 117 15.21 3.73 -0.80
N PHE A 118 15.68 4.16 -1.97
CA PHE A 118 14.94 5.07 -2.85
C PHE A 118 13.68 4.40 -3.44
N PRO A 119 13.74 3.25 -4.13
CA PRO A 119 12.55 2.57 -4.63
C PRO A 119 11.62 2.11 -3.49
N ALA A 120 12.16 1.72 -2.33
CA ALA A 120 11.36 1.38 -1.17
C ALA A 120 10.54 2.57 -0.65
N ALA A 121 11.12 3.74 -0.57
CA ALA A 121 10.41 4.95 -0.14
C ALA A 121 9.32 5.36 -1.15
N ILE A 122 9.59 5.28 -2.45
CA ILE A 122 8.57 5.52 -3.49
C ILE A 122 7.43 4.52 -3.37
N SER A 123 7.72 3.24 -3.11
CA SER A 123 6.70 2.22 -2.92
C SER A 123 5.80 2.52 -1.72
N VAL A 124 6.36 2.94 -0.57
CA VAL A 124 5.60 3.36 0.61
C VAL A 124 4.69 4.54 0.27
N LEU A 125 5.21 5.56 -0.40
CA LEU A 125 4.43 6.74 -0.79
C LEU A 125 3.28 6.38 -1.74
N SER A 126 3.54 5.61 -2.79
CA SER A 126 2.53 5.25 -3.78
C SER A 126 1.43 4.37 -3.18
N VAL A 127 1.78 3.40 -2.34
CA VAL A 127 0.81 2.53 -1.67
C VAL A 127 0.02 3.31 -0.62
N SER A 128 0.66 4.19 0.16
CA SER A 128 -0.02 5.02 1.16
C SER A 128 -1.01 5.98 0.52
N LEU A 129 -0.67 6.64 -0.58
CA LEU A 129 -1.60 7.47 -1.35
C LEU A 129 -2.77 6.65 -1.89
N THR A 130 -2.51 5.47 -2.43
CA THR A 130 -3.56 4.58 -2.94
C THR A 130 -4.52 4.18 -1.83
N VAL A 131 -4.02 3.79 -0.66
CA VAL A 131 -4.83 3.40 0.50
C VAL A 131 -5.64 4.60 1.02
N SER A 132 -5.04 5.79 1.06
CA SER A 132 -5.71 7.03 1.49
C SER A 132 -6.91 7.37 0.60
N LEU A 133 -6.79 7.21 -0.71
CA LEU A 133 -7.90 7.39 -1.65
C LEU A 133 -8.93 6.27 -1.59
N MET A 134 -8.47 5.04 -1.37
CA MET A 134 -9.30 3.84 -1.37
C MET A 134 -10.27 3.81 -0.17
N TYR A 135 -9.81 4.18 1.01
CA TYR A 135 -10.60 4.06 2.24
C TYR A 135 -11.90 4.87 2.21
N PRO A 136 -11.91 6.19 1.90
CA PRO A 136 -13.15 6.95 1.85
C PRO A 136 -14.12 6.41 0.78
N VAL A 137 -13.61 5.89 -0.34
CA VAL A 137 -14.43 5.31 -1.41
C VAL A 137 -15.10 4.02 -0.91
N ILE A 138 -14.35 3.10 -0.30
CA ILE A 138 -14.91 1.85 0.23
C ILE A 138 -15.88 2.11 1.38
N ILE A 139 -15.56 3.04 2.27
CA ILE A 139 -16.45 3.37 3.41
C ILE A 139 -17.77 3.98 2.91
N LYS A 140 -17.76 4.74 1.81
CA LYS A 140 -18.96 5.38 1.26
C LYS A 140 -19.81 4.44 0.41
N PHE A 141 -19.18 3.61 -0.43
CA PHE A 141 -19.86 2.80 -1.45
C PHE A 141 -19.95 1.31 -1.09
N GLY A 142 -19.34 0.89 0.04
CA GLY A 142 -19.19 -0.51 0.42
C GLY A 142 -18.04 -1.21 -0.30
N SER A 143 -17.65 -2.40 0.17
CA SER A 143 -16.49 -3.11 -0.38
C SER A 143 -16.66 -3.59 -1.81
N THR A 144 -17.87 -3.97 -2.21
CA THR A 144 -18.15 -4.49 -3.57
C THR A 144 -18.15 -3.36 -4.60
N ASN A 145 -18.94 -2.33 -4.38
CA ASN A 145 -19.02 -1.18 -5.29
C ASN A 145 -17.76 -0.30 -5.22
N GLY A 146 -17.14 -0.20 -4.03
CA GLY A 146 -15.92 0.54 -3.83
C GLY A 146 -14.77 0.06 -4.70
N ARG A 147 -14.65 -1.25 -4.97
CA ARG A 147 -13.64 -1.79 -5.90
C ARG A 147 -13.85 -1.30 -7.33
N ILE A 148 -15.09 -1.26 -7.81
CA ILE A 148 -15.42 -0.78 -9.15
C ILE A 148 -15.04 0.70 -9.27
N TRP A 149 -15.41 1.51 -8.27
CA TRP A 149 -15.06 2.94 -8.25
C TRP A 149 -13.56 3.19 -8.20
N LEU A 150 -12.79 2.32 -7.52
CA LEU A 150 -11.33 2.40 -7.53
C LEU A 150 -10.75 2.19 -8.93
N PHE A 151 -11.22 1.16 -9.64
CA PHE A 151 -10.78 0.94 -11.03
C PHE A 151 -11.13 2.14 -11.91
N VAL A 152 -12.32 2.71 -11.76
CA VAL A 152 -12.73 3.91 -12.51
C VAL A 152 -11.81 5.10 -12.19
N ILE A 153 -11.51 5.34 -10.92
CA ILE A 153 -10.62 6.44 -10.49
C ILE A 153 -9.20 6.24 -11.04
N ILE A 154 -8.65 5.03 -10.92
CA ILE A 154 -7.31 4.71 -11.45
C ILE A 154 -7.30 4.88 -12.98
N PHE A 155 -8.33 4.42 -13.67
CA PHE A 155 -8.43 4.56 -15.12
C PHE A 155 -8.53 6.03 -15.56
N ILE A 156 -9.27 6.87 -14.82
CA ILE A 156 -9.35 8.31 -15.08
C ILE A 156 -8.00 8.99 -14.84
N ILE A 157 -7.28 8.61 -13.79
CA ILE A 157 -5.95 9.18 -13.49
C ILE A 157 -4.95 8.80 -14.58
N ILE A 158 -4.85 7.51 -14.91
CA ILE A 158 -3.91 7.02 -15.93
C ILE A 158 -4.27 7.57 -17.32
N GLY A 159 -5.55 7.48 -17.70
CA GLY A 159 -6.03 8.01 -18.97
C GLY A 159 -5.91 9.53 -19.07
N GLY A 160 -6.21 10.25 -17.99
CA GLY A 160 -6.04 11.69 -17.92
C GLY A 160 -4.59 12.13 -18.04
N LEU A 161 -3.68 11.47 -17.34
CA LEU A 161 -2.23 11.72 -17.45
C LEU A 161 -1.73 11.41 -18.88
N GLY A 162 -2.18 10.32 -19.48
CA GLY A 162 -1.83 9.96 -20.85
C GLY A 162 -2.33 10.96 -21.90
N LEU A 163 -3.49 11.55 -21.69
CA LEU A 163 -3.99 12.64 -22.55
C LEU A 163 -3.22 13.94 -22.33
N ILE A 164 -2.95 14.30 -21.08
CA ILE A 164 -2.21 15.52 -20.72
C ILE A 164 -0.77 15.45 -21.22
N SER A 165 -0.12 14.29 -21.19
CA SER A 165 1.26 14.12 -21.66
C SER A 165 1.47 14.47 -23.14
N ASN A 166 0.41 14.40 -23.95
CA ASN A 166 0.45 14.78 -25.36
C ASN A 166 0.32 16.31 -25.59
N TYR A 167 -0.14 17.07 -24.58
CA TYR A 167 -0.42 18.51 -24.72
C TYR A 167 0.42 19.39 -23.80
N VAL A 168 1.02 18.80 -22.77
CA VAL A 168 1.79 19.54 -21.75
C VAL A 168 3.17 18.91 -21.63
N ASP A 169 4.20 19.76 -21.74
CA ASP A 169 5.58 19.35 -21.45
C ASP A 169 5.68 18.96 -19.96
N LEU A 170 5.88 17.67 -19.74
CA LEU A 170 5.95 17.11 -18.38
C LEU A 170 7.31 17.32 -17.70
N SER A 171 8.13 18.25 -18.21
CA SER A 171 9.42 18.60 -17.61
C SER A 171 9.35 19.00 -16.14
N PHE A 172 8.20 19.54 -15.70
CA PHE A 172 7.98 19.82 -14.27
C PHE A 172 7.93 18.55 -13.40
N LEU A 173 7.61 17.38 -13.97
CA LEU A 173 7.65 16.10 -13.24
C LEU A 173 9.09 15.65 -13.01
N ASP A 174 10.01 15.95 -13.93
CA ASP A 174 11.42 15.67 -13.75
C ASP A 174 12.00 16.54 -12.62
N ASP A 175 11.62 17.81 -12.56
CA ASP A 175 11.99 18.69 -11.45
C ASP A 175 11.34 18.27 -10.14
N GLY A 176 10.08 17.83 -10.18
CA GLY A 176 9.39 17.23 -9.05
C GLY A 176 10.08 15.95 -8.56
N MET A 177 10.47 15.06 -9.46
CA MET A 177 11.19 13.83 -9.08
C MET A 177 12.54 14.14 -8.44
N ARG A 178 13.30 15.09 -8.98
CA ARG A 178 14.57 15.56 -8.37
C ARG A 178 14.36 16.19 -7.01
N PHE A 179 13.27 16.95 -6.81
CA PHE A 179 12.90 17.48 -5.51
C PHE A 179 12.56 16.39 -4.50
N PHE A 180 11.78 15.38 -4.92
CA PHE A 180 11.47 14.21 -4.10
C PHE A 180 12.72 13.40 -3.76
N GLU A 181 13.59 13.16 -4.72
CA GLU A 181 14.85 12.46 -4.52
C GLU A 181 15.72 13.13 -3.45
N LYS A 182 15.81 14.47 -3.48
CA LYS A 182 16.59 15.25 -2.52
C LYS A 182 15.96 15.33 -1.12
N ASN A 183 14.62 15.30 -1.03
CA ASN A 183 13.89 15.49 0.22
C ASN A 183 13.16 14.22 0.70
N LEU A 184 13.45 13.06 0.14
CA LEU A 184 12.73 11.81 0.37
C LEU A 184 12.65 11.43 1.85
N LEU A 185 13.73 11.61 2.61
CA LEU A 185 13.80 11.31 4.04
C LEU A 185 12.80 12.11 4.88
N TRP A 186 12.36 13.27 4.39
CA TRP A 186 11.38 14.13 5.09
C TRP A 186 9.96 13.92 4.57
N VAL A 187 9.79 13.59 3.29
CA VAL A 187 8.48 13.44 2.65
C VAL A 187 7.76 12.17 3.14
N VAL A 188 8.47 11.07 3.31
CA VAL A 188 7.90 9.79 3.77
C VAL A 188 7.20 9.91 5.13
N PRO A 189 7.85 10.41 6.20
CA PRO A 189 7.18 10.55 7.49
C PRO A 189 6.06 11.59 7.49
N VAL A 190 6.17 12.66 6.69
CA VAL A 190 5.10 13.65 6.58
C VAL A 190 3.84 13.07 5.94
N VAL A 191 3.98 12.33 4.84
CA VAL A 191 2.83 11.70 4.18
C VAL A 191 2.22 10.62 5.06
N SER A 192 3.02 9.82 5.75
CA SER A 192 2.51 8.81 6.69
C SER A 192 1.81 9.42 7.92
N ALA A 193 2.18 10.63 8.33
CA ALA A 193 1.54 11.35 9.43
C ALA A 193 0.22 12.03 9.01
N LEU A 194 0.05 12.37 7.72
CA LEU A 194 -1.16 12.96 7.16
C LEU A 194 -2.28 11.94 6.88
N MET A 195 -1.95 10.66 6.85
CA MET A 195 -2.90 9.53 6.76
C MET A 195 -3.53 9.23 8.11
#